data_eb05050b26e6bf30340ae0045b70b0ef
#
_entry.id   eb05050b26e6bf30340ae0045b70b0ef
#
_cell.length_a   1.000
_cell.length_b   1.000
_cell.length_c   1.000
_cell.angle_alpha   90.00
_cell.angle_beta   90.00
_cell.angle_gamma   90.00
#
_symmetry.space_group_name_H-M   'P 1'
#
loop_
_entity.id
_entity.type
_entity.pdbx_description
1 polymer ?
#
loop_
_entity_poly.entity_id
_entity_poly.type
_entity_poly.pdbx_seq_one_letter_code
_entity_poly.pdbx_strand_id
1 'polypeptide(L)'
;MIDDDQLRRWLFLSPVIICLATSEFAAGQDPYQLLRQPGDGFAQVEPGRTFLFPQDHYPHERFKIEWWYLTANLTGSEGRDYGIHWTLFRQSMSSVPNPGGWQSNQTWMAHTAIS
;
A
#
# COMPACT_ATOMS: atom_id res chain seq x y z
N MET A 1 46.60 30.70 -34.28
CA MET A 1 47.42 30.32 -33.13
C MET A 1 46.55 30.60 -31.93
N ILE A 2 45.88 29.57 -31.41
CA ILE A 2 44.91 29.65 -30.28
C ILE A 2 45.79 29.61 -29.03
N ASP A 3 45.63 30.63 -28.20
CA ASP A 3 46.39 30.82 -26.97
C ASP A 3 46.06 29.72 -25.96
N ASP A 4 47.09 29.06 -25.46
CA ASP A 4 47.00 27.92 -24.54
C ASP A 4 46.31 28.27 -23.20
N ASP A 5 46.24 29.55 -22.87
CA ASP A 5 45.61 30.07 -21.68
C ASP A 5 44.06 30.12 -21.78
N GLN A 6 43.53 30.23 -22.99
CA GLN A 6 42.09 30.17 -23.26
C GLN A 6 41.55 28.73 -23.11
N LEU A 7 42.31 27.72 -23.51
CA LEU A 7 41.93 26.32 -23.41
C LEU A 7 41.85 25.84 -21.93
N ARG A 8 42.73 26.34 -21.08
CA ARG A 8 42.73 25.99 -19.65
C ARG A 8 41.54 26.55 -18.92
N ARG A 9 41.00 27.71 -19.30
CA ARG A 9 39.82 28.33 -18.67
C ARG A 9 38.51 27.56 -18.96
N TRP A 10 38.43 26.90 -20.11
CA TRP A 10 37.24 26.09 -20.48
C TRP A 10 37.19 24.72 -19.77
N LEU A 11 38.36 24.16 -19.43
CA LEU A 11 38.47 22.86 -18.77
C LEU A 11 38.04 22.88 -17.29
N PHE A 12 38.04 24.06 -16.63
CA PHE A 12 37.64 24.18 -15.23
C PHE A 12 36.16 24.55 -15.02
N LEU A 13 35.48 24.99 -16.09
CA LEU A 13 34.04 25.32 -16.01
C LEU A 13 33.12 24.14 -16.37
N SER A 14 33.65 23.11 -17.03
CA SER A 14 32.87 21.94 -17.44
C SER A 14 32.31 21.08 -16.30
N PRO A 15 33.01 20.80 -15.19
CA PRO A 15 32.50 19.92 -14.18
C PRO A 15 31.40 20.54 -13.30
N VAL A 16 31.32 21.87 -13.23
CA VAL A 16 30.33 22.56 -12.40
C VAL A 16 28.95 22.59 -13.05
N ILE A 17 28.88 22.62 -14.37
CA ILE A 17 27.62 22.65 -15.11
C ILE A 17 26.97 21.26 -15.16
N ILE A 18 27.79 20.20 -15.17
CA ILE A 18 27.27 18.80 -15.18
C ILE A 18 26.65 18.39 -13.84
N CYS A 19 27.12 18.95 -12.72
CA CYS A 19 26.55 18.66 -11.40
C CYS A 19 25.22 19.38 -11.11
N LEU A 20 24.85 20.41 -11.85
CA LEU A 20 23.61 21.15 -11.65
C LEU A 20 22.42 20.58 -12.46
N ALA A 21 22.66 19.67 -13.39
CA ALA A 21 21.62 19.11 -14.27
C ALA A 21 21.02 17.79 -13.78
N THR A 22 21.49 17.21 -12.67
CA THR A 22 21.01 15.90 -12.16
C THR A 22 20.34 15.96 -10.80
N SER A 23 19.89 17.12 -10.36
CA SER A 23 18.88 17.16 -9.32
C SER A 23 17.50 16.97 -9.99
N GLU A 24 17.27 15.84 -10.63
CA GLU A 24 15.94 15.32 -10.73
C GLU A 24 15.52 15.05 -9.28
N PHE A 25 14.70 15.94 -8.76
CA PHE A 25 13.87 15.68 -7.61
C PHE A 25 13.20 14.35 -7.91
N ALA A 26 13.65 13.29 -7.27
CA ALA A 26 12.82 12.12 -7.09
C ALA A 26 11.57 12.64 -6.37
N ALA A 27 10.54 13.01 -7.15
CA ALA A 27 9.23 13.34 -6.64
C ALA A 27 8.84 12.10 -5.82
N GLY A 28 8.88 12.24 -4.50
CA GLY A 28 8.59 11.15 -3.60
C GLY A 28 7.24 10.59 -4.02
N GLN A 29 7.24 9.35 -4.50
CA GLN A 29 6.00 8.71 -4.89
C GLN A 29 5.12 8.72 -3.64
N ASP A 30 3.94 9.33 -3.76
CA ASP A 30 2.95 9.31 -2.68
C ASP A 30 2.75 7.85 -2.25
N PRO A 31 3.11 7.46 -1.01
CA PRO A 31 2.99 6.07 -0.57
C PRO A 31 1.55 5.57 -0.63
N TYR A 32 0.58 6.47 -0.71
CA TYR A 32 -0.83 6.16 -0.85
C TYR A 32 -1.29 5.97 -2.29
N GLN A 33 -0.47 6.26 -3.30
CA GLN A 33 -0.85 6.04 -4.71
C GLN A 33 -1.19 4.58 -4.97
N LEU A 34 -0.44 3.66 -4.37
CA LEU A 34 -0.68 2.23 -4.52
C LEU A 34 -2.06 1.82 -3.98
N LEU A 35 -2.50 2.44 -2.88
CA LEU A 35 -3.83 2.21 -2.28
C LEU A 35 -4.95 2.78 -3.15
N ARG A 36 -4.69 3.87 -3.87
CA ARG A 36 -5.66 4.58 -4.72
C ARG A 36 -5.71 4.07 -6.15
N GLN A 37 -4.83 3.16 -6.55
CA GLN A 37 -4.84 2.61 -7.90
C GLN A 37 -6.20 2.01 -8.23
N PRO A 38 -6.69 2.15 -9.47
CA PRO A 38 -7.87 1.47 -9.94
C PRO A 38 -7.84 -0.03 -9.63
N GLY A 39 -9.01 -0.61 -9.47
CA GLY A 39 -9.15 -2.05 -9.22
C GLY A 39 -9.03 -2.90 -10.49
N ASP A 40 -8.32 -2.42 -11.52
CA ASP A 40 -8.18 -3.11 -12.81
C ASP A 40 -7.56 -4.51 -12.63
N GLY A 41 -8.19 -5.49 -13.23
CA GLY A 41 -7.82 -6.89 -13.10
C GLY A 41 -8.32 -7.59 -11.84
N PHE A 42 -8.93 -6.86 -10.89
CA PHE A 42 -9.58 -7.44 -9.72
C PHE A 42 -11.07 -7.73 -9.97
N ALA A 43 -11.63 -8.66 -9.21
CA ALA A 43 -13.05 -8.94 -9.23
C ALA A 43 -13.84 -7.73 -8.73
N GLN A 44 -14.97 -7.48 -9.35
CA GLN A 44 -15.92 -6.45 -8.92
C GLN A 44 -16.98 -7.08 -8.02
N VAL A 45 -17.50 -6.29 -7.08
CA VAL A 45 -18.61 -6.69 -6.24
C VAL A 45 -19.90 -6.61 -7.07
N GLU A 46 -20.63 -7.72 -7.13
CA GLU A 46 -21.89 -7.81 -7.85
C GLU A 46 -23.06 -7.97 -6.86
N PRO A 47 -24.17 -7.27 -7.08
CA PRO A 47 -25.38 -7.45 -6.28
C PRO A 47 -25.94 -8.88 -6.41
N GLY A 48 -26.57 -9.38 -5.33
CA GLY A 48 -27.29 -10.66 -5.38
C GLY A 48 -26.41 -11.90 -5.23
N ARG A 49 -25.16 -11.76 -4.85
CA ARG A 49 -24.31 -12.91 -4.52
C ARG A 49 -24.88 -13.66 -3.31
N THR A 50 -24.99 -14.98 -3.44
CA THR A 50 -25.31 -15.87 -2.32
C THR A 50 -24.03 -16.24 -1.57
N PHE A 51 -24.04 -16.07 -0.24
CA PHE A 51 -22.93 -16.48 0.60
C PHE A 51 -22.93 -17.99 0.82
N LEU A 52 -21.75 -18.57 0.75
CA LEU A 52 -21.51 -19.99 1.01
C LEU A 52 -20.56 -20.14 2.21
N PHE A 53 -21.09 -20.60 3.33
CA PHE A 53 -20.28 -20.84 4.53
C PHE A 53 -19.86 -22.31 4.60
N PRO A 54 -18.61 -22.59 5.10
CA PRO A 54 -17.65 -21.66 5.70
C PRO A 54 -16.75 -20.90 4.72
N GLN A 55 -16.88 -21.11 3.40
CA GLN A 55 -15.95 -20.59 2.39
C GLN A 55 -15.84 -19.07 2.41
N ASP A 56 -16.96 -18.38 2.59
CA ASP A 56 -16.99 -16.91 2.61
C ASP A 56 -16.50 -16.29 3.94
N HIS A 57 -15.98 -17.10 4.87
CA HIS A 57 -15.19 -16.61 6.00
C HIS A 57 -13.70 -16.41 5.66
N TYR A 58 -13.23 -17.02 4.58
CA TYR A 58 -11.83 -16.96 4.16
C TYR A 58 -11.57 -15.79 3.22
N PRO A 59 -10.29 -15.40 3.04
CA PRO A 59 -9.92 -14.37 2.09
C PRO A 59 -10.29 -14.74 0.65
N HIS A 60 -10.81 -13.76 -0.08
CA HIS A 60 -11.12 -13.88 -1.50
C HIS A 60 -10.04 -13.12 -2.29
N GLU A 61 -8.97 -13.79 -2.65
CA GLU A 61 -7.77 -13.19 -3.27
C GLU A 61 -8.05 -12.42 -4.57
N ARG A 62 -9.18 -12.70 -5.23
CA ARG A 62 -9.59 -12.01 -6.46
C ARG A 62 -10.05 -10.57 -6.23
N PHE A 63 -10.44 -10.20 -5.01
CA PHE A 63 -10.79 -8.82 -4.67
C PHE A 63 -9.56 -8.05 -4.22
N LYS A 64 -9.53 -6.75 -4.56
CA LYS A 64 -8.43 -5.87 -4.19
C LYS A 64 -8.35 -5.63 -2.69
N ILE A 65 -9.51 -5.45 -2.04
CA ILE A 65 -9.64 -5.08 -0.63
C ILE A 65 -10.70 -5.95 0.02
N GLU A 66 -10.43 -6.39 1.24
CA GLU A 66 -11.41 -7.06 2.10
C GLU A 66 -11.23 -6.64 3.56
N TRP A 67 -12.30 -6.64 4.30
CA TRP A 67 -12.33 -6.26 5.70
C TRP A 67 -13.13 -7.28 6.50
N TRP A 68 -12.62 -7.62 7.65
CA TRP A 68 -13.35 -8.34 8.70
C TRP A 68 -13.38 -7.46 9.92
N TYR A 69 -14.51 -7.33 10.57
CA TYR A 69 -14.61 -6.57 11.78
C TYR A 69 -15.56 -7.25 12.77
N LEU A 70 -15.25 -7.06 14.05
CA LEU A 70 -16.06 -7.49 15.16
C LEU A 70 -16.26 -6.30 16.09
N THR A 71 -17.51 -6.08 16.46
CA THR A 71 -17.87 -5.11 17.50
C THR A 71 -18.64 -5.84 18.58
N ALA A 72 -18.29 -5.64 19.84
CA ALA A 72 -18.97 -6.27 20.97
C ALA A 72 -19.14 -5.26 22.11
N ASN A 73 -20.32 -5.34 22.76
CA ASN A 73 -20.57 -4.72 24.04
C ASN A 73 -20.53 -5.81 25.10
N LEU A 74 -19.69 -5.63 26.09
CA LEU A 74 -19.44 -6.60 27.15
C LEU A 74 -19.69 -5.96 28.51
N THR A 75 -20.26 -6.70 29.42
CA THR A 75 -20.40 -6.30 30.84
C THR A 75 -19.45 -7.16 31.68
N GLY A 76 -18.50 -6.51 32.34
CA GLY A 76 -17.60 -7.18 33.29
C GLY A 76 -18.30 -7.71 34.53
N SER A 77 -17.62 -8.57 35.27
CA SER A 77 -18.15 -9.17 36.51
C SER A 77 -18.51 -8.14 37.58
N GLU A 78 -17.95 -6.94 37.52
CA GLU A 78 -18.21 -5.81 38.42
C GLU A 78 -19.34 -4.89 37.91
N GLY A 79 -20.07 -5.29 36.87
CA GLY A 79 -21.13 -4.49 36.25
C GLY A 79 -20.63 -3.31 35.41
N ARG A 80 -19.34 -3.23 35.09
CA ARG A 80 -18.78 -2.20 34.19
C ARG A 80 -18.94 -2.63 32.74
N ASP A 81 -19.42 -1.72 31.91
CA ASP A 81 -19.58 -1.97 30.48
C ASP A 81 -18.31 -1.60 29.72
N TYR A 82 -18.01 -2.37 28.69
CA TYR A 82 -16.89 -2.21 27.77
C TYR A 82 -17.36 -2.35 26.33
N GLY A 83 -16.86 -1.47 25.47
CA GLY A 83 -16.96 -1.63 24.03
C GLY A 83 -15.67 -2.20 23.48
N ILE A 84 -15.73 -3.24 22.64
CA ILE A 84 -14.59 -3.77 21.90
C ILE A 84 -14.85 -3.60 20.42
N HIS A 85 -13.84 -3.11 19.71
CA HIS A 85 -13.81 -3.05 18.28
C HIS A 85 -12.52 -3.69 17.77
N TRP A 86 -12.65 -4.64 16.84
CA TRP A 86 -11.52 -5.28 16.16
C TRP A 86 -11.75 -5.25 14.66
N THR A 87 -10.72 -4.91 13.92
CA THR A 87 -10.75 -4.90 12.46
C THR A 87 -9.49 -5.58 11.91
N LEU A 88 -9.68 -6.45 10.94
CA LEU A 88 -8.65 -6.98 10.08
C LEU A 88 -8.91 -6.49 8.65
N PHE A 89 -7.88 -5.98 8.03
CA PHE A 89 -7.92 -5.41 6.70
C PHE A 89 -6.90 -6.12 5.82
N ARG A 90 -7.32 -6.54 4.64
CA ARG A 90 -6.46 -7.12 3.62
C ARG A 90 -6.48 -6.26 2.37
N GLN A 91 -5.30 -6.01 1.81
CA GLN A 91 -5.15 -5.39 0.51
C GLN A 91 -4.24 -6.22 -0.37
N SER A 92 -4.71 -6.53 -1.58
CA SER A 92 -3.88 -7.12 -2.62
C SER A 92 -3.14 -6.03 -3.38
N MET A 93 -1.83 -6.20 -3.54
CA MET A 93 -0.95 -5.28 -4.24
C MET A 93 -0.87 -5.60 -5.74
N SER A 94 -1.41 -6.73 -6.17
CA SER A 94 -1.42 -7.18 -7.56
C SER A 94 -2.63 -8.08 -7.81
N SER A 95 -3.23 -7.97 -9.00
CA SER A 95 -4.29 -8.87 -9.48
C SER A 95 -3.77 -10.23 -9.96
N VAL A 96 -2.45 -10.39 -10.07
CA VAL A 96 -1.82 -11.68 -10.36
C VAL A 96 -1.97 -12.59 -9.14
N PRO A 97 -2.25 -13.89 -9.33
CA PRO A 97 -2.37 -14.82 -8.23
C PRO A 97 -1.17 -14.76 -7.28
N ASN A 98 -1.46 -14.87 -5.99
CA ASN A 98 -0.45 -14.83 -4.96
C ASN A 98 0.51 -16.02 -5.09
N PRO A 99 1.84 -15.81 -5.24
CA PRO A 99 2.80 -16.89 -5.32
C PRO A 99 2.95 -17.66 -4.01
N GLY A 100 2.44 -17.11 -2.91
CA GLY A 100 2.51 -17.71 -1.57
C GLY A 100 3.86 -17.52 -0.86
N GLY A 101 3.94 -18.06 0.34
CA GLY A 101 5.14 -17.97 1.17
C GLY A 101 5.58 -16.54 1.46
N TRP A 102 6.90 -16.31 1.51
CA TRP A 102 7.50 -15.01 1.78
C TRP A 102 7.37 -13.99 0.64
N GLN A 103 6.90 -14.41 -0.53
CA GLN A 103 6.69 -13.55 -1.70
C GLN A 103 5.22 -13.12 -1.85
N SER A 104 4.50 -13.06 -0.75
CA SER A 104 3.10 -12.64 -0.76
C SER A 104 2.93 -11.23 -1.33
N ASN A 105 1.97 -11.08 -2.25
CA ASN A 105 1.51 -9.78 -2.75
C ASN A 105 0.35 -9.23 -1.92
N GLN A 106 0.08 -9.78 -0.74
CA GLN A 106 -0.98 -9.38 0.18
C GLN A 106 -0.41 -8.57 1.34
N THR A 107 -1.04 -7.45 1.64
CA THR A 107 -0.76 -6.65 2.84
C THR A 107 -1.91 -6.83 3.82
N TRP A 108 -1.57 -7.06 5.08
CA TRP A 108 -2.52 -7.24 6.17
C TRP A 108 -2.29 -6.22 7.27
N MET A 109 -3.36 -5.64 7.77
CA MET A 109 -3.32 -4.70 8.87
C MET A 109 -4.47 -5.03 9.83
N ALA A 110 -4.18 -5.02 11.13
CA ALA A 110 -5.20 -5.19 12.15
C ALA A 110 -5.09 -4.08 13.20
N HIS A 111 -6.23 -3.70 13.78
CA HIS A 111 -6.26 -2.84 14.95
C HIS A 111 -7.40 -3.25 15.88
N THR A 112 -7.22 -2.94 17.16
CA THR A 112 -8.21 -3.18 18.22
C THR A 112 -8.35 -1.93 19.07
N ALA A 113 -9.57 -1.61 19.47
CA ALA A 113 -9.88 -0.57 20.42
C ALA A 113 -10.78 -1.11 21.52
N ILE A 114 -10.59 -0.59 22.73
CA ILE A 114 -11.42 -0.86 23.90
C ILE A 114 -11.83 0.49 24.48
N SER A 115 -13.09 0.65 24.81
CA SER A 115 -13.66 1.85 25.43
C SER A 115 -14.43 1.50 26.70
#